data_2095d899ca57166f04ba8952a4778107
#
_entry.id   2095d899ca57166f04ba8952a4778107
#
_cell.length_a   1.000
_cell.length_b   1.000
_cell.length_c   1.000
_cell.angle_alpha   90.00
_cell.angle_beta   90.00
_cell.angle_gamma   90.00
#
_symmetry.space_group_name_H-M   'P 1'
#
loop_
_entity.id
_entity.type
_entity.pdbx_description
1 polymer ?
#
loop_
_entity_poly.entity_id
_entity_poly.type
_entity_poly.pdbx_seq_one_letter_code
_entity_poly.pdbx_strand_id
1 'polypeptide(L)'
;MTISNMAIEAGAKCCLFRPDEKTCEYSEVNLEDVDWLYGDEDASYCRVMTYQAEELVPVCACPSQVDNIHPVSELVGTEIDQVFIGSCTNGRLEDLSLIHI
;
A
#
# COMPACT_ATOMS: atom_id res chain seq x y z
N MET A 1 1.94 5.60 -1.17
CA MET A 1 3.18 5.02 -1.74
C MET A 1 3.24 3.49 -1.65
N THR A 2 3.00 2.86 -0.51
CA THR A 2 3.08 1.39 -0.33
C THR A 2 2.21 0.63 -1.33
N ILE A 3 0.92 0.92 -1.40
CA ILE A 3 0.00 0.24 -2.34
C ILE A 3 0.40 0.47 -3.79
N SER A 4 0.83 1.70 -4.12
CA SER A 4 1.29 2.02 -5.47
C SER A 4 2.55 1.21 -5.86
N ASN A 5 3.47 1.02 -4.93
CA ASN A 5 4.67 0.22 -5.13
C ASN A 5 4.33 -1.28 -5.30
N MET A 6 3.35 -1.78 -4.55
CA MET A 6 2.91 -3.20 -4.60
C MET A 6 2.05 -3.56 -5.82
N ALA A 7 1.79 -2.62 -6.72
CA ALA A 7 1.00 -2.89 -7.92
C ALA A 7 1.61 -3.97 -8.81
N ILE A 8 2.93 -4.06 -8.84
CA ILE A 8 3.65 -5.03 -9.68
C ILE A 8 3.44 -6.46 -9.18
N GLU A 9 3.40 -6.67 -7.87
CA GLU A 9 3.09 -7.96 -7.25
C GLU A 9 1.65 -8.41 -7.55
N ALA A 10 0.76 -7.44 -7.75
CA ALA A 10 -0.61 -7.69 -8.19
C ALA A 10 -0.74 -7.90 -9.72
N GLY A 11 0.38 -7.90 -10.46
CA GLY A 11 0.40 -8.09 -11.90
C GLY A 11 0.04 -6.82 -12.71
N ALA A 12 -0.07 -5.68 -12.07
CA ALA A 12 -0.34 -4.41 -12.75
C ALA A 12 0.97 -3.75 -13.23
N LYS A 13 0.86 -2.91 -14.25
CA LYS A 13 2.01 -2.11 -14.75
C LYS A 13 2.27 -0.89 -13.89
N CYS A 14 1.24 -0.30 -13.35
CA CYS A 14 1.30 0.87 -12.48
C CYS A 14 0.06 0.95 -11.59
N CYS A 15 0.14 1.81 -10.60
CA CYS A 15 -0.99 2.19 -9.77
C CYS A 15 -0.99 3.71 -9.60
N LEU A 16 -2.11 4.33 -9.89
CA LEU A 16 -2.29 5.77 -9.77
C LEU A 16 -3.25 6.06 -8.62
N PHE A 17 -2.85 6.98 -7.78
CA PHE A 17 -3.68 7.51 -6.71
C PHE A 17 -4.10 8.94 -7.06
N ARG A 18 -5.33 9.26 -6.75
CA ARG A 18 -5.79 10.64 -6.81
C ARG A 18 -4.96 11.48 -5.83
N PRO A 19 -4.31 12.57 -6.26
CA PRO A 19 -3.63 13.47 -5.36
C PRO A 19 -4.59 14.05 -4.33
N ASP A 20 -4.15 14.13 -3.09
CA ASP A 20 -4.84 14.77 -1.99
C ASP A 20 -3.92 15.76 -1.28
N GLU A 21 -4.41 16.46 -0.27
CA GLU A 21 -3.63 17.43 0.49
C GLU A 21 -2.35 16.83 1.08
N LYS A 22 -2.40 15.58 1.58
CA LYS A 22 -1.24 14.89 2.13
C LYS A 22 -0.20 14.54 1.07
N THR A 23 -0.67 14.14 -0.10
CA THR A 23 0.21 13.89 -1.26
C THR A 23 0.91 15.15 -1.69
N CYS A 24 0.19 16.26 -1.76
CA CYS A 24 0.71 17.56 -2.13
C CYS A 24 1.70 18.10 -1.12
N GLU A 25 1.40 18.00 0.17
CA GLU A 25 2.31 18.36 1.27
C GLU A 25 3.63 17.57 1.20
N TYR A 26 3.52 16.24 1.01
CA TYR A 26 4.69 15.37 0.90
C TYR A 26 5.57 15.67 -0.31
N SER A 27 4.92 16.03 -1.43
CA SER A 27 5.60 16.27 -2.72
C SER A 27 6.00 17.74 -2.93
N GLU A 28 5.65 18.62 -1.97
CA GLU A 28 5.90 20.06 -2.05
C GLU A 28 5.30 20.72 -3.31
N VAL A 29 4.10 20.27 -3.71
CA VAL A 29 3.36 20.83 -4.85
C VAL A 29 1.99 21.35 -4.41
N ASN A 30 1.38 22.26 -5.17
CA ASN A 30 0.01 22.70 -4.90
C ASN A 30 -1.00 21.75 -5.57
N LEU A 31 -2.14 21.56 -4.93
CA LEU A 31 -3.20 20.71 -5.47
C LEU A 31 -3.71 21.22 -6.83
N GLU A 32 -3.78 22.53 -7.01
CA GLU A 32 -4.19 23.19 -8.26
C GLU A 32 -3.27 22.88 -9.44
N ASP A 33 -1.99 22.60 -9.18
CA ASP A 33 -1.00 22.27 -10.19
C ASP A 33 -1.09 20.80 -10.69
N VAL A 34 -1.81 19.95 -9.94
CA VAL A 34 -1.91 18.51 -10.19
C VAL A 34 -3.33 17.99 -10.34
N ASP A 35 -4.34 18.86 -10.41
CA ASP A 35 -5.74 18.49 -10.56
C ASP A 35 -6.03 17.76 -11.88
N TRP A 36 -5.23 18.02 -12.91
CA TRP A 36 -5.27 17.31 -14.18
C TRP A 36 -4.93 15.81 -14.10
N LEU A 37 -4.36 15.35 -12.97
CA LEU A 37 -4.08 13.93 -12.72
C LEU A 37 -5.33 13.16 -12.26
N TYR A 38 -6.44 13.84 -12.05
CA TYR A 38 -7.69 13.18 -11.74
C TYR A 38 -8.26 12.50 -12.98
N GLY A 39 -8.87 11.33 -12.79
CA GLY A 39 -9.68 10.71 -13.83
C GLY A 39 -10.94 11.53 -14.08
N ASP A 40 -11.44 11.49 -15.31
CA ASP A 40 -12.67 12.15 -15.69
C ASP A 40 -13.86 11.58 -14.89
N GLU A 41 -14.88 12.41 -14.63
CA GLU A 41 -16.05 12.00 -13.86
C GLU A 41 -16.85 10.88 -14.53
N ASP A 42 -16.79 10.81 -15.87
CA ASP A 42 -17.43 9.80 -16.70
C ASP A 42 -16.49 8.66 -17.12
N ALA A 43 -15.31 8.57 -16.49
CA ALA A 43 -14.35 7.51 -16.77
C ALA A 43 -14.97 6.11 -16.58
N SER A 44 -14.79 5.25 -17.56
CA SER A 44 -15.27 3.88 -17.52
C SER A 44 -14.19 2.93 -16.99
N TYR A 45 -14.50 2.22 -15.93
CA TYR A 45 -13.61 1.25 -15.30
C TYR A 45 -14.06 -0.18 -15.61
N CYS A 46 -13.14 -1.07 -15.90
CA CYS A 46 -13.46 -2.48 -16.12
C CYS A 46 -13.96 -3.17 -14.84
N ARG A 47 -13.56 -2.65 -13.68
CA ARG A 47 -13.99 -3.14 -12.37
C ARG A 47 -13.83 -2.06 -11.31
N VAL A 48 -14.82 -1.96 -10.43
CA VAL A 48 -14.76 -1.12 -9.24
C VAL A 48 -14.90 -2.02 -8.02
N MET A 49 -14.02 -1.85 -7.05
CA MET A 49 -14.05 -2.60 -5.78
C MET A 49 -14.01 -1.62 -4.62
N THR A 50 -14.87 -1.84 -3.65
CA THR A 50 -14.95 -1.00 -2.44
C THR A 50 -14.63 -1.86 -1.22
N TYR A 51 -13.77 -1.35 -0.36
CA TYR A 51 -13.36 -2.01 0.88
C TYR A 51 -13.62 -1.08 2.07
N GLN A 52 -14.02 -1.66 3.19
CA GLN A 52 -14.12 -0.95 4.46
C GLN A 52 -12.80 -1.13 5.20
N ALA A 53 -12.16 -0.02 5.55
CA ALA A 53 -10.84 -0.06 6.20
C ALA A 53 -10.89 -0.76 7.57
N GLU A 54 -12.02 -0.64 8.26
CA GLU A 54 -12.26 -1.23 9.57
C GLU A 54 -12.34 -2.78 9.56
N GLU A 55 -12.61 -3.34 8.38
CA GLU A 55 -12.68 -4.80 8.19
C GLU A 55 -11.32 -5.42 7.87
N LEU A 56 -10.32 -4.60 7.60
CA LEU A 56 -8.97 -5.07 7.28
C LEU A 56 -8.25 -5.52 8.55
N VAL A 57 -7.76 -6.75 8.53
CA VAL A 57 -6.92 -7.31 9.60
C VAL A 57 -5.46 -7.36 9.15
N PRO A 58 -4.50 -7.28 10.08
CA PRO A 58 -3.09 -7.48 9.74
C PRO A 58 -2.86 -8.86 9.15
N VAL A 59 -2.18 -8.90 8.01
CA VAL A 59 -1.88 -10.13 7.28
C VAL A 59 -0.39 -10.27 7.01
N CYS A 60 0.04 -11.50 6.77
CA CYS A 60 1.39 -11.83 6.39
C CYS A 60 1.36 -12.77 5.17
N ALA A 61 2.20 -12.50 4.19
CA ALA A 61 2.43 -13.41 3.09
C ALA A 61 3.41 -14.50 3.53
N CYS A 62 2.99 -15.75 3.47
CA CYS A 62 3.83 -16.89 3.79
C CYS A 62 4.59 -17.37 2.56
N PRO A 63 5.72 -18.06 2.74
CA PRO A 63 6.44 -18.66 1.63
C PRO A 63 5.52 -19.59 0.80
N SER A 64 5.71 -19.61 -0.49
CA SER A 64 6.75 -18.96 -1.31
C SER A 64 6.16 -17.94 -2.29
N GLN A 65 4.94 -17.46 -2.06
CA GLN A 65 4.26 -16.53 -2.95
C GLN A 65 3.64 -15.37 -2.18
N VAL A 66 3.57 -14.19 -2.81
CA VAL A 66 3.06 -12.96 -2.20
C VAL A 66 1.55 -12.98 -1.95
N ASP A 67 0.81 -13.84 -2.62
CA ASP A 67 -0.62 -14.04 -2.48
C ASP A 67 -1.00 -15.17 -1.50
N ASN A 68 0.01 -15.86 -0.94
CA ASN A 68 -0.20 -16.83 0.14
C ASN A 68 -0.41 -16.10 1.47
N ILE A 69 -1.53 -15.44 1.59
CA ILE A 69 -1.83 -14.48 2.67
C ILE A 69 -2.57 -15.16 3.81
N HIS A 70 -2.07 -14.96 5.03
CA HIS A 70 -2.69 -15.43 6.27
C HIS A 70 -2.85 -14.28 7.27
N PRO A 71 -3.92 -14.25 8.06
CA PRO A 71 -4.00 -13.37 9.23
C PRO A 71 -2.81 -13.59 10.16
N VAL A 72 -2.21 -12.52 10.66
CA VAL A 72 -1.06 -12.62 11.58
C VAL A 72 -1.41 -13.43 12.83
N SER A 73 -2.66 -13.39 13.28
CA SER A 73 -3.14 -14.17 14.42
C SER A 73 -3.01 -15.69 14.25
N GLU A 74 -3.03 -16.18 13.02
CA GLU A 74 -2.86 -17.62 12.71
C GLU A 74 -1.40 -18.06 12.73
N LEU A 75 -0.48 -17.10 12.66
CA LEU A 75 0.96 -17.34 12.59
C LEU A 75 1.68 -17.19 13.93
N VAL A 76 0.93 -16.91 15.00
CA VAL A 76 1.51 -16.74 16.34
C VAL A 76 2.23 -18.03 16.77
N GLY A 77 3.48 -17.87 17.23
CA GLY A 77 4.31 -18.99 17.65
C GLY A 77 5.19 -19.60 16.54
N THR A 78 5.11 -19.07 15.31
CA THR A 78 6.07 -19.45 14.26
C THR A 78 7.47 -18.98 14.64
N GLU A 79 8.42 -19.90 14.67
CA GLU A 79 9.82 -19.58 14.90
C GLU A 79 10.43 -18.92 13.66
N ILE A 80 11.21 -17.85 13.88
CA ILE A 80 11.92 -17.11 12.84
C ILE A 80 13.38 -16.91 13.24
N ASP A 81 14.29 -17.09 12.29
CA ASP A 81 15.71 -16.94 12.52
C ASP A 81 16.21 -15.52 12.23
N GLN A 82 15.58 -14.82 11.33
CA GLN A 82 15.99 -13.49 10.89
C GLN A 82 14.82 -12.61 10.52
N VAL A 83 14.91 -11.32 10.85
CA VAL A 83 13.99 -10.27 10.43
C VAL A 83 14.75 -9.27 9.57
N PHE A 84 14.20 -8.96 8.40
CA PHE A 84 14.65 -7.86 7.55
C PHE A 84 13.56 -6.80 7.44
N ILE A 85 13.91 -5.54 7.74
CA ILE A 85 13.01 -4.39 7.60
C ILE A 85 13.65 -3.42 6.61
N GLY A 86 12.94 -3.15 5.51
CA GLY A 86 13.46 -2.28 4.47
C GLY A 86 12.81 -2.52 3.12
N SER A 87 13.55 -2.13 2.08
CA SER A 87 13.15 -2.22 0.69
C SER A 87 12.25 -1.06 0.20
N CYS A 88 11.96 -1.05 -1.11
CA CYS A 88 11.26 0.04 -1.81
C CYS A 88 9.80 0.21 -1.38
N THR A 89 9.16 -0.85 -0.91
CA THR A 89 7.75 -0.81 -0.52
C THR A 89 7.56 -0.08 0.81
N ASN A 90 8.30 -0.49 1.84
CA ASN A 90 8.13 0.02 3.21
C ASN A 90 9.46 -0.03 3.98
N GLY A 91 10.10 1.09 4.18
CA GLY A 91 11.39 1.18 4.86
C GLY A 91 11.80 2.63 5.08
N ARG A 92 10.86 3.56 4.87
CA ARG A 92 11.07 4.98 5.18
C ARG A 92 11.08 5.21 6.68
N LEU A 93 11.63 6.34 7.10
CA LEU A 93 11.72 6.68 8.51
C LEU A 93 10.33 6.72 9.19
N GLU A 94 9.34 7.23 8.48
CA GLU A 94 7.96 7.29 8.95
C GLU A 94 7.37 5.89 9.15
N ASP A 95 7.68 4.96 8.25
CA ASP A 95 7.23 3.57 8.36
C ASP A 95 7.85 2.88 9.58
N LEU A 96 9.13 3.14 9.84
CA LEU A 96 9.84 2.59 10.98
C LEU A 96 9.41 3.20 12.31
N SER A 97 8.92 4.43 12.32
CA SER A 97 8.46 5.10 13.52
C SER A 97 7.23 4.41 14.14
N LEU A 98 6.45 3.70 13.34
CA LEU A 98 5.29 2.92 13.80
C LEU A 98 5.66 1.74 14.70
N ILE A 99 6.91 1.28 14.65
CA ILE A 99 7.40 0.18 15.51
C ILE A 99 7.43 0.58 17.00
N HIS A 100 7.48 1.89 17.27
CA HIS A 100 7.55 2.43 18.62
C HIS A 100 6.16 2.78 19.22
N ILE A 101 5.11 2.56 18.49
CA ILE A 101 3.73 2.72 18.94
C ILE A 101 3.19 1.40 19.44
#